data_b4299f8a7065e5b6b287a1762f370709
#
_entry.id   b4299f8a7065e5b6b287a1762f370709
#
_cell.length_a   1.000
_cell.length_b   1.000
_cell.length_c   1.000
_cell.angle_alpha   90.00
_cell.angle_beta   90.00
_cell.angle_gamma   90.00
#
_symmetry.space_group_name_H-M   'P 1'
#
loop_
_entity.id
_entity.type
_entity.pdbx_description
1 polymer ?
#
loop_
_entity_poly.entity_id
_entity_poly.type
_entity_poly.pdbx_seq_one_letter_code
_entity_poly.pdbx_strand_id
1 'polypeptide(L)'
;MPLRTLETWPHGAIMLDAEHTRFALWAPDAFDVSVELEDEQSLPLLPQANGWFVLNTRCPAGTRYRYNIDGELQVPDPASRAQAGDIGSHSVVVDPLAYQWQHNDWPGRPWTEAVIYELHVGVLGGFAAVEQHLARLAELGITAIELMPLAQFPGERNWGYDGVLPYAPQSSYGTPEQLKHLIDTAHGHGLAVILDVVYNHFGPDGNYLHRYAKGFFREDKHTPWGAAIDFRQREVREFFIDNALMWLLEYRFDGLRLDAVHAIEDPNFLQELALRVRQETEPARHVWLTVENEHNEATLLEQGFDAQWNDDGHNALHVLLTGETDAYYAEYAERPTEQLARCLNQGFVFQGHFTLDGTPRGEPSGHLPPSAFILFLQNHDQIGNRALGERLHQLTPPDALKAATALLLLSPMIPLLFMGDEFAAEQPFQFFTSHHGELAGLVREGRRNEFAGFSAFADPHKREQIPDPNDLQTFEASRPLLTGNAHSAMHDFYRQLLQIRRREIVPRLPGTETQGTEVLGFGAISAHWRMGDGSELRIDLNLSGTPVVHHPQAGATLLFAQPPQPELLTQGVLAPYCVLVSLTPATPLHPVNGERL
;
A
#
# COMPACT_ATOMS: atom_id res chain seq x y z
N MET A 1 3.49 3.41 29.81
CA MET A 1 2.39 4.40 29.88
C MET A 1 1.10 3.61 29.88
N PRO A 2 0.04 4.02 30.57
CA PRO A 2 -1.24 3.33 30.42
C PRO A 2 -1.67 3.44 28.95
N LEU A 3 -2.18 2.33 28.41
CA LEU A 3 -2.80 2.32 27.07
C LEU A 3 -3.73 3.53 26.98
N ARG A 4 -3.58 4.36 25.94
CA ARG A 4 -4.51 5.46 25.69
C ARG A 4 -5.89 4.86 25.55
N THR A 5 -6.79 5.23 26.40
CA THR A 5 -8.21 4.92 26.22
C THR A 5 -8.77 5.86 25.16
N LEU A 6 -9.78 5.43 24.43
CA LEU A 6 -10.50 6.26 23.44
C LEU A 6 -10.94 7.64 24.02
N GLU A 7 -11.12 7.70 25.35
CA GLU A 7 -11.47 8.92 26.08
C GLU A 7 -10.38 10.00 26.12
N THR A 8 -9.13 9.65 25.82
CA THR A 8 -7.97 10.57 25.91
C THR A 8 -7.51 11.13 24.57
N TRP A 9 -8.15 10.79 23.47
CA TRP A 9 -7.81 11.32 22.16
C TRP A 9 -8.22 12.80 22.05
N PRO A 10 -7.34 13.71 21.61
CA PRO A 10 -7.60 15.13 21.64
C PRO A 10 -8.59 15.58 20.55
N HIS A 11 -8.62 14.90 19.38
CA HIS A 11 -9.32 15.34 18.19
C HIS A 11 -10.72 14.72 18.03
N GLY A 12 -11.66 15.53 17.55
CA GLY A 12 -12.96 15.09 17.08
C GLY A 12 -14.03 14.94 18.15
N ALA A 13 -15.13 14.30 17.77
CA ALA A 13 -16.25 14.00 18.66
C ALA A 13 -16.03 12.61 19.31
N ILE A 14 -15.79 12.60 20.62
CA ILE A 14 -15.53 11.39 21.41
C ILE A 14 -16.63 11.18 22.42
N MET A 15 -17.30 10.04 22.38
CA MET A 15 -18.30 9.67 23.37
C MET A 15 -17.65 9.44 24.73
N LEU A 16 -18.18 10.11 25.75
CA LEU A 16 -17.77 9.95 27.14
C LEU A 16 -18.60 8.84 27.83
N ASP A 17 -19.85 8.73 27.44
CA ASP A 17 -20.80 7.70 27.82
C ASP A 17 -21.90 7.60 26.75
N ALA A 18 -22.95 6.80 26.99
CA ALA A 18 -24.03 6.57 26.02
C ALA A 18 -24.82 7.84 25.61
N GLU A 19 -24.76 8.90 26.42
CA GLU A 19 -25.54 10.13 26.21
C GLU A 19 -24.69 11.38 26.00
N HIS A 20 -23.40 11.34 26.35
CA HIS A 20 -22.53 12.53 26.33
C HIS A 20 -21.35 12.36 25.39
N THR A 21 -21.10 13.43 24.64
CA THR A 21 -19.97 13.53 23.72
C THR A 21 -19.11 14.74 24.05
N ARG A 22 -17.80 14.56 23.98
CA ARG A 22 -16.83 15.64 23.97
C ARG A 22 -16.52 16.01 22.53
N PHE A 23 -16.78 17.24 22.16
CA PHE A 23 -16.36 17.85 20.90
C PHE A 23 -15.07 18.61 21.13
N ALA A 24 -14.08 18.44 20.26
CA ALA A 24 -12.82 19.14 20.34
C ALA A 24 -12.29 19.49 18.95
N LEU A 25 -11.95 20.74 18.75
CA LEU A 25 -11.39 21.27 17.50
C LEU A 25 -10.14 22.09 17.80
N TRP A 26 -9.07 21.83 17.10
CA TRP A 26 -7.90 22.70 17.07
C TRP A 26 -8.09 23.77 15.97
N ALA A 27 -8.31 25.01 16.38
CA ALA A 27 -8.62 26.14 15.50
C ALA A 27 -7.93 27.41 15.98
N PRO A 28 -6.56 27.44 15.96
CA PRO A 28 -5.79 28.54 16.56
C PRO A 28 -6.00 29.90 15.89
N ASP A 29 -6.52 29.93 14.67
CA ASP A 29 -6.80 31.18 13.93
C ASP A 29 -8.26 31.63 14.04
N ALA A 30 -9.12 30.90 14.76
CA ALA A 30 -10.53 31.26 14.99
C ALA A 30 -10.68 32.12 16.26
N PHE A 31 -11.67 33.01 16.28
CA PHE A 31 -12.07 33.79 17.46
C PHE A 31 -13.07 33.01 18.31
N ASP A 32 -14.08 32.40 17.67
CA ASP A 32 -15.05 31.55 18.31
C ASP A 32 -15.39 30.33 17.46
N VAL A 33 -15.77 29.26 18.13
CA VAL A 33 -16.21 28.02 17.52
C VAL A 33 -17.48 27.55 18.20
N SER A 34 -18.48 27.18 17.42
CA SER A 34 -19.65 26.47 17.92
C SER A 34 -19.86 25.14 17.20
N VAL A 35 -20.48 24.17 17.85
CA VAL A 35 -21.02 22.99 17.22
C VAL A 35 -22.49 23.19 16.93
N GLU A 36 -22.89 22.96 15.70
CA GLU A 36 -24.26 22.99 15.24
C GLU A 36 -24.77 21.56 15.10
N LEU A 37 -25.82 21.23 15.84
CA LEU A 37 -26.46 19.92 15.76
C LEU A 37 -27.58 19.96 14.71
N GLU A 38 -27.95 18.82 14.16
CA GLU A 38 -29.00 18.72 13.11
C GLU A 38 -30.35 19.28 13.52
N ASP A 39 -30.64 19.34 14.83
CA ASP A 39 -31.86 19.95 15.41
C ASP A 39 -31.80 21.49 15.52
N GLU A 40 -30.85 22.12 14.83
CA GLU A 40 -30.62 23.59 14.81
C GLU A 40 -30.09 24.17 16.13
N GLN A 41 -29.67 23.34 17.09
CA GLN A 41 -29.00 23.85 18.28
C GLN A 41 -27.56 24.23 17.94
N SER A 42 -27.18 25.47 18.24
CA SER A 42 -25.80 25.96 18.17
C SER A 42 -25.24 26.09 19.59
N LEU A 43 -24.18 25.33 19.88
CA LEU A 43 -23.58 25.27 21.21
C LEU A 43 -22.12 25.76 21.13
N PRO A 44 -21.77 26.84 21.87
CA PRO A 44 -20.41 27.37 21.84
C PRO A 44 -19.41 26.42 22.50
N LEU A 45 -18.27 26.22 21.87
CA LEU A 45 -17.12 25.54 22.48
C LEU A 45 -16.33 26.53 23.31
N LEU A 46 -15.74 26.03 24.40
CA LEU A 46 -14.92 26.83 25.30
C LEU A 46 -13.47 26.83 24.82
N PRO A 47 -12.85 28.02 24.65
CA PRO A 47 -11.46 28.11 24.27
C PRO A 47 -10.56 27.52 25.37
N GLN A 48 -9.55 26.78 24.95
CA GLN A 48 -8.52 26.17 25.79
C GLN A 48 -7.13 26.67 25.35
N ALA A 49 -6.09 26.24 26.06
CA ALA A 49 -4.72 26.57 25.69
C ALA A 49 -4.38 26.04 24.27
N ASN A 50 -3.41 26.70 23.62
CA ASN A 50 -2.84 26.31 22.32
C ASN A 50 -3.86 26.26 21.16
N GLY A 51 -4.90 27.06 21.19
CA GLY A 51 -5.87 27.18 20.09
C GLY A 51 -6.91 26.04 20.02
N TRP A 52 -7.07 25.29 21.11
CA TRP A 52 -8.14 24.31 21.23
C TRP A 52 -9.46 24.93 21.65
N PHE A 53 -10.56 24.38 21.10
CA PHE A 53 -11.93 24.65 21.52
C PHE A 53 -12.58 23.33 21.92
N VAL A 54 -13.22 23.26 23.09
CA VAL A 54 -13.75 22.01 23.66
C VAL A 54 -15.14 22.24 24.26
N LEU A 55 -16.04 21.27 24.07
CA LEU A 55 -17.36 21.22 24.68
C LEU A 55 -17.71 19.78 25.07
N ASN A 56 -18.16 19.59 26.32
CA ASN A 56 -18.81 18.35 26.74
C ASN A 56 -20.32 18.62 26.83
N THR A 57 -21.11 17.85 26.10
CA THR A 57 -22.56 18.06 26.07
C THR A 57 -23.32 16.75 25.87
N ARG A 58 -24.63 16.77 26.17
CA ARG A 58 -25.50 15.64 25.88
C ARG A 58 -25.67 15.51 24.36
N CYS A 59 -25.09 14.47 23.80
CA CYS A 59 -25.09 14.19 22.37
C CYS A 59 -24.82 12.70 22.16
N PRO A 60 -25.84 11.86 21.93
CA PRO A 60 -25.67 10.41 21.75
C PRO A 60 -25.12 10.06 20.37
N ALA A 61 -24.72 8.80 20.21
CA ALA A 61 -24.33 8.25 18.91
C ALA A 61 -25.42 8.44 17.84
N GLY A 62 -25.01 8.66 16.60
CA GLY A 62 -25.89 8.93 15.47
C GLY A 62 -26.27 10.40 15.30
N THR A 63 -25.97 11.25 16.29
CA THR A 63 -26.22 12.70 16.16
C THR A 63 -25.34 13.27 15.06
N ARG A 64 -25.95 14.06 14.19
CA ARG A 64 -25.27 14.76 13.11
C ARG A 64 -24.89 16.16 13.55
N TYR A 65 -23.67 16.56 13.22
CA TYR A 65 -23.11 17.85 13.63
C TYR A 65 -22.17 18.44 12.59
N ARG A 66 -21.91 19.73 12.72
CA ARG A 66 -20.81 20.44 12.03
C ARG A 66 -20.28 21.53 12.94
N TYR A 67 -19.08 22.02 12.66
CA TYR A 67 -18.57 23.21 13.33
C TYR A 67 -18.96 24.47 12.56
N ASN A 68 -19.22 25.55 13.29
CA ASN A 68 -19.34 26.90 12.77
C ASN A 68 -18.17 27.73 13.33
N ILE A 69 -17.37 28.25 12.43
CA ILE A 69 -16.18 29.05 12.72
C ILE A 69 -16.54 30.52 12.56
N ASP A 70 -16.36 31.31 13.63
CA ASP A 70 -16.57 32.75 13.68
C ASP A 70 -17.99 33.20 13.25
N GLY A 71 -18.97 32.29 13.32
CA GLY A 71 -20.35 32.56 12.89
C GLY A 71 -20.53 32.67 11.37
N GLU A 72 -19.49 32.44 10.58
CA GLU A 72 -19.49 32.68 9.13
C GLU A 72 -19.26 31.42 8.30
N LEU A 73 -18.50 30.42 8.81
CA LEU A 73 -18.06 29.27 8.04
C LEU A 73 -18.48 27.96 8.71
N GLN A 74 -19.40 27.24 8.07
CA GLN A 74 -19.78 25.88 8.47
C GLN A 74 -18.84 24.85 7.81
N VAL A 75 -18.25 23.96 8.62
CA VAL A 75 -17.30 22.94 8.16
C VAL A 75 -17.59 21.59 8.81
N PRO A 76 -17.30 20.47 8.12
CA PRO A 76 -17.25 19.17 8.77
C PRO A 76 -16.12 19.15 9.80
N ASP A 77 -16.20 18.22 10.74
CA ASP A 77 -15.10 17.94 11.66
C ASP A 77 -13.92 17.31 10.89
N PRO A 78 -12.72 17.88 10.92
CA PRO A 78 -11.54 17.27 10.25
C PRO A 78 -11.16 15.90 10.82
N ALA A 79 -11.56 15.60 12.07
CA ALA A 79 -11.43 14.30 12.71
C ALA A 79 -12.76 13.54 12.79
N SER A 80 -13.68 13.81 11.86
CA SER A 80 -14.97 13.12 11.75
C SER A 80 -14.80 11.61 11.66
N ARG A 81 -15.54 10.86 12.48
CA ARG A 81 -15.52 9.39 12.49
C ARG A 81 -16.45 8.76 11.44
N ALA A 82 -17.40 9.53 10.95
CA ALA A 82 -18.31 9.20 9.85
C ALA A 82 -18.94 10.47 9.26
N GLN A 83 -19.30 10.40 8.00
CA GLN A 83 -20.06 11.43 7.31
C GLN A 83 -21.47 10.94 7.01
N ALA A 84 -22.46 11.82 7.12
CA ALA A 84 -23.84 11.50 6.77
C ALA A 84 -24.08 11.38 5.25
N GLY A 85 -23.07 11.71 4.46
CA GLY A 85 -23.05 11.66 3.00
C GLY A 85 -21.69 12.14 2.48
N ASP A 86 -21.67 12.96 1.43
CA ASP A 86 -20.45 13.53 0.85
C ASP A 86 -19.74 14.50 1.82
N ILE A 87 -18.53 14.93 1.48
CA ILE A 87 -17.64 15.80 2.28
C ILE A 87 -18.32 17.05 2.83
N GLY A 88 -19.27 17.63 2.13
CA GLY A 88 -20.03 18.82 2.59
C GLY A 88 -21.19 18.49 3.53
N SER A 89 -21.44 17.23 3.85
CA SER A 89 -22.49 16.81 4.75
C SER A 89 -22.10 16.96 6.23
N HIS A 90 -23.02 16.63 7.13
CA HIS A 90 -22.73 16.62 8.56
C HIS A 90 -21.79 15.46 8.91
N SER A 91 -20.91 15.70 9.84
CA SER A 91 -20.20 14.67 10.59
C SER A 91 -21.18 13.93 11.52
N VAL A 92 -20.88 12.68 11.86
CA VAL A 92 -21.75 11.85 12.70
C VAL A 92 -21.00 11.39 13.94
N VAL A 93 -21.62 11.53 15.11
CA VAL A 93 -21.09 10.96 16.37
C VAL A 93 -21.17 9.44 16.29
N VAL A 94 -20.04 8.76 16.43
CA VAL A 94 -19.94 7.30 16.34
C VAL A 94 -19.59 6.74 17.73
N ASP A 95 -20.30 5.68 18.13
CA ASP A 95 -19.89 4.87 19.29
C ASP A 95 -18.82 3.87 18.83
N PRO A 96 -17.56 4.04 19.23
CA PRO A 96 -16.48 3.15 18.80
C PRO A 96 -16.62 1.73 19.35
N LEU A 97 -17.41 1.53 20.42
CA LEU A 97 -17.63 0.25 21.11
C LEU A 97 -18.91 -0.47 20.68
N ALA A 98 -19.71 0.11 19.78
CA ALA A 98 -20.96 -0.49 19.32
C ALA A 98 -20.75 -1.82 18.59
N TYR A 99 -19.66 -1.95 17.84
CA TYR A 99 -19.35 -3.17 17.11
C TYR A 99 -18.84 -4.28 18.05
N GLN A 100 -19.44 -5.47 17.94
CA GLN A 100 -19.08 -6.64 18.73
C GLN A 100 -18.21 -7.59 17.90
N TRP A 101 -16.91 -7.53 18.15
CA TRP A 101 -15.92 -8.35 17.47
C TRP A 101 -16.13 -9.84 17.74
N GLN A 102 -16.08 -10.67 16.69
CA GLN A 102 -16.20 -12.13 16.78
C GLN A 102 -14.84 -12.81 16.98
N HIS A 103 -13.77 -12.22 16.41
CA HIS A 103 -12.42 -12.77 16.44
C HIS A 103 -11.51 -11.92 17.37
N ASN A 104 -11.88 -11.86 18.65
CA ASN A 104 -11.14 -11.04 19.64
C ASN A 104 -9.71 -11.50 19.86
N ASP A 105 -9.43 -12.79 19.69
CA ASP A 105 -8.12 -13.41 19.95
C ASP A 105 -7.19 -13.38 18.74
N TRP A 106 -7.55 -12.63 17.68
CA TRP A 106 -6.71 -12.51 16.50
C TRP A 106 -5.40 -11.77 16.83
N PRO A 107 -4.21 -12.43 16.69
CA PRO A 107 -2.92 -11.84 17.04
C PRO A 107 -2.26 -11.11 15.87
N GLY A 108 -2.88 -11.07 14.69
CA GLY A 108 -2.21 -10.73 13.43
C GLY A 108 -1.42 -11.91 12.87
N ARG A 109 -0.50 -11.63 11.95
CA ARG A 109 0.43 -12.60 11.36
C ARG A 109 1.87 -12.12 11.45
N PRO A 110 2.86 -13.02 11.60
CA PRO A 110 4.26 -12.68 11.40
C PRO A 110 4.48 -12.08 10.01
N TRP A 111 5.27 -11.00 9.90
CA TRP A 111 5.53 -10.31 8.64
C TRP A 111 6.04 -11.24 7.53
N THR A 112 6.89 -12.19 7.87
CA THR A 112 7.46 -13.16 6.92
C THR A 112 6.42 -14.09 6.28
N GLU A 113 5.19 -14.15 6.81
CA GLU A 113 4.09 -14.89 6.20
C GLU A 113 3.30 -14.08 5.16
N ALA A 114 3.62 -12.79 5.00
CA ALA A 114 2.84 -11.91 4.16
C ALA A 114 2.89 -12.32 2.68
N VAL A 115 1.71 -12.41 2.10
CA VAL A 115 1.41 -12.40 0.66
C VAL A 115 0.26 -11.41 0.51
N ILE A 116 0.56 -10.25 -0.03
CA ILE A 116 -0.34 -9.10 -0.02
C ILE A 116 -1.19 -9.10 -1.30
N TYR A 117 -2.47 -8.79 -1.17
CA TYR A 117 -3.39 -8.59 -2.29
C TYR A 117 -4.01 -7.21 -2.18
N GLU A 118 -3.52 -6.29 -3.00
CA GLU A 118 -4.01 -4.93 -3.07
C GLU A 118 -5.34 -4.86 -3.81
N LEU A 119 -6.29 -4.11 -3.27
CA LEU A 119 -7.62 -3.95 -3.87
C LEU A 119 -8.25 -2.57 -3.61
N HIS A 120 -9.14 -2.17 -4.51
CA HIS A 120 -9.92 -0.94 -4.41
C HIS A 120 -11.36 -1.24 -4.02
N VAL A 121 -11.75 -0.78 -2.83
CA VAL A 121 -13.06 -1.09 -2.23
C VAL A 121 -14.24 -0.63 -3.09
N GLY A 122 -14.19 0.61 -3.59
CA GLY A 122 -15.28 1.18 -4.41
C GLY A 122 -15.50 0.46 -5.73
N VAL A 123 -14.42 0.07 -6.40
CA VAL A 123 -14.46 -0.70 -7.67
C VAL A 123 -15.12 -2.06 -7.44
N LEU A 124 -14.88 -2.68 -6.30
CA LEU A 124 -15.50 -3.96 -5.93
C LEU A 124 -16.93 -3.83 -5.42
N GLY A 125 -17.41 -2.61 -5.14
CA GLY A 125 -18.81 -2.35 -4.76
C GLY A 125 -19.03 -2.10 -3.28
N GLY A 126 -18.01 -1.70 -2.52
CA GLY A 126 -18.08 -1.36 -1.11
C GLY A 126 -17.66 -2.49 -0.17
N PHE A 127 -17.69 -2.23 1.14
CA PHE A 127 -17.18 -3.15 2.17
C PHE A 127 -17.84 -4.53 2.12
N ALA A 128 -19.16 -4.59 2.03
CA ALA A 128 -19.91 -5.85 1.96
C ALA A 128 -19.62 -6.67 0.68
N ALA A 129 -19.24 -6.02 -0.40
CA ALA A 129 -18.87 -6.71 -1.63
C ALA A 129 -17.45 -7.28 -1.56
N VAL A 130 -16.50 -6.55 -0.97
CA VAL A 130 -15.13 -7.05 -0.71
C VAL A 130 -15.16 -8.31 0.15
N GLU A 131 -16.01 -8.34 1.18
CA GLU A 131 -16.18 -9.48 2.08
C GLU A 131 -16.46 -10.79 1.34
N GLN A 132 -17.21 -10.73 0.23
CA GLN A 132 -17.55 -11.91 -0.57
C GLN A 132 -16.34 -12.58 -1.25
N HIS A 133 -15.20 -11.88 -1.33
CA HIS A 133 -13.98 -12.39 -1.94
C HIS A 133 -12.99 -13.01 -0.92
N LEU A 134 -13.16 -12.77 0.38
CA LEU A 134 -12.18 -13.14 1.41
C LEU A 134 -11.90 -14.63 1.47
N ALA A 135 -12.95 -15.48 1.46
CA ALA A 135 -12.80 -16.93 1.48
C ALA A 135 -11.95 -17.43 0.30
N ARG A 136 -12.25 -16.95 -0.92
CA ARG A 136 -11.53 -17.30 -2.13
C ARG A 136 -10.06 -16.86 -2.08
N LEU A 137 -9.78 -15.66 -1.57
CA LEU A 137 -8.41 -15.17 -1.44
C LEU A 137 -7.59 -16.00 -0.44
N ALA A 138 -8.19 -16.34 0.70
CA ALA A 138 -7.56 -17.22 1.68
C ALA A 138 -7.29 -18.63 1.11
N GLU A 139 -8.24 -19.21 0.35
CA GLU A 139 -8.08 -20.49 -0.34
C GLU A 139 -7.00 -20.47 -1.41
N LEU A 140 -6.82 -19.34 -2.10
CA LEU A 140 -5.74 -19.15 -3.07
C LEU A 140 -4.36 -19.19 -2.39
N GLY A 141 -4.29 -18.74 -1.14
CA GLY A 141 -3.05 -18.65 -0.36
C GLY A 141 -2.60 -17.22 -0.07
N ILE A 142 -3.46 -16.22 -0.32
CA ILE A 142 -3.28 -14.84 0.16
C ILE A 142 -3.32 -14.86 1.69
N THR A 143 -2.52 -14.02 2.32
CA THR A 143 -2.45 -13.92 3.78
C THR A 143 -2.77 -12.53 4.29
N ALA A 144 -2.75 -11.53 3.42
CA ALA A 144 -3.14 -10.16 3.73
C ALA A 144 -3.86 -9.51 2.55
N ILE A 145 -4.89 -8.73 2.83
CA ILE A 145 -5.46 -7.77 1.88
C ILE A 145 -4.97 -6.38 2.23
N GLU A 146 -4.64 -5.58 1.21
CA GLU A 146 -4.30 -4.17 1.35
C GLU A 146 -5.40 -3.34 0.68
N LEU A 147 -6.06 -2.51 1.48
CA LEU A 147 -7.13 -1.65 1.00
C LEU A 147 -6.53 -0.31 0.56
N MET A 148 -6.72 0.07 -0.71
CA MET A 148 -6.43 1.42 -1.17
C MET A 148 -7.15 2.45 -0.27
N PRO A 149 -6.74 3.73 -0.23
CA PRO A 149 -7.14 4.66 0.81
C PRO A 149 -8.66 4.77 1.00
N LEU A 150 -9.09 4.80 2.26
CA LEU A 150 -10.49 4.83 2.67
C LEU A 150 -10.95 6.18 3.21
N ALA A 151 -10.06 7.16 3.39
CA ALA A 151 -10.42 8.47 3.90
C ALA A 151 -11.51 9.13 3.05
N GLN A 152 -12.48 9.77 3.69
CA GLN A 152 -13.57 10.45 2.99
C GLN A 152 -13.03 11.47 1.99
N PHE A 153 -13.36 11.30 0.73
CA PHE A 153 -13.03 12.14 -0.42
C PHE A 153 -14.29 12.70 -1.08
N PRO A 154 -14.18 13.72 -1.97
CA PRO A 154 -15.31 14.30 -2.70
C PRO A 154 -15.97 13.30 -3.65
N GLY A 155 -17.30 13.20 -3.57
CA GLY A 155 -18.10 12.35 -4.44
C GLY A 155 -18.03 10.86 -4.10
N GLU A 156 -18.27 10.01 -5.10
CA GLU A 156 -18.43 8.56 -4.89
C GLU A 156 -17.31 7.72 -5.52
N ARG A 157 -16.48 8.32 -6.38
CA ARG A 157 -15.44 7.63 -7.17
C ARG A 157 -14.12 8.36 -7.07
N ASN A 158 -13.15 7.74 -6.50
CA ASN A 158 -11.78 8.22 -6.39
C ASN A 158 -10.88 7.02 -6.08
N TRP A 159 -9.61 7.09 -6.42
CA TRP A 159 -8.64 6.11 -5.95
C TRP A 159 -8.48 6.11 -4.42
N GLY A 160 -8.85 7.23 -3.79
CA GLY A 160 -8.76 7.45 -2.36
C GLY A 160 -7.68 8.45 -1.95
N TYR A 161 -6.80 8.87 -2.88
CA TYR A 161 -5.69 9.80 -2.59
C TYR A 161 -6.11 11.28 -2.52
N ASP A 162 -7.38 11.60 -2.82
CA ASP A 162 -7.95 12.93 -2.60
C ASP A 162 -8.73 13.04 -1.27
N GLY A 163 -8.41 12.20 -0.28
CA GLY A 163 -9.04 12.21 1.03
C GLY A 163 -8.85 13.53 1.77
N VAL A 164 -9.90 14.02 2.44
CA VAL A 164 -9.90 15.29 3.22
C VAL A 164 -10.34 15.11 4.66
N LEU A 165 -10.98 14.00 5.00
CA LEU A 165 -11.39 13.67 6.38
C LEU A 165 -10.78 12.30 6.74
N PRO A 166 -9.51 12.26 7.18
CA PRO A 166 -8.75 11.01 7.31
C PRO A 166 -9.25 10.04 8.38
N TYR A 167 -10.12 10.51 9.29
CA TYR A 167 -10.70 9.67 10.34
C TYR A 167 -12.04 9.01 9.93
N ALA A 168 -12.65 9.45 8.84
CA ALA A 168 -13.92 8.92 8.36
C ALA A 168 -13.70 7.94 7.19
N PRO A 169 -14.20 6.70 7.27
CA PRO A 169 -14.30 5.87 6.09
C PRO A 169 -15.20 6.52 5.05
N GLN A 170 -14.84 6.38 3.77
CA GLN A 170 -15.64 6.89 2.64
C GLN A 170 -17.09 6.39 2.72
N SER A 171 -18.04 7.33 2.83
CA SER A 171 -19.44 7.03 3.07
C SER A 171 -20.10 6.22 1.96
N SER A 172 -19.64 6.35 0.71
CA SER A 172 -20.14 5.56 -0.42
C SER A 172 -19.70 4.09 -0.39
N TYR A 173 -18.72 3.72 0.45
CA TYR A 173 -18.25 2.34 0.59
C TYR A 173 -19.01 1.55 1.65
N GLY A 174 -19.68 2.26 2.57
CA GLY A 174 -20.46 1.71 3.67
C GLY A 174 -20.25 2.45 4.99
N THR A 175 -20.75 1.87 6.08
CA THR A 175 -20.64 2.44 7.41
C THR A 175 -19.38 2.01 8.14
N PRO A 176 -18.96 2.72 9.22
CA PRO A 176 -17.88 2.29 10.10
C PRO A 176 -18.04 0.85 10.61
N GLU A 177 -19.26 0.43 10.95
CA GLU A 177 -19.57 -0.92 11.42
C GLU A 177 -19.40 -1.96 10.31
N GLN A 178 -19.74 -1.62 9.06
CA GLN A 178 -19.51 -2.51 7.92
C GLN A 178 -18.02 -2.69 7.63
N LEU A 179 -17.20 -1.64 7.80
CA LEU A 179 -15.74 -1.78 7.70
C LEU A 179 -15.19 -2.67 8.83
N LYS A 180 -15.63 -2.47 10.07
CA LYS A 180 -15.25 -3.35 11.19
C LYS A 180 -15.67 -4.80 10.93
N HIS A 181 -16.85 -5.02 10.35
CA HIS A 181 -17.33 -6.35 9.99
C HIS A 181 -16.47 -7.01 8.90
N LEU A 182 -16.08 -6.25 7.87
CA LEU A 182 -15.15 -6.73 6.84
C LEU A 182 -13.82 -7.21 7.45
N ILE A 183 -13.24 -6.40 8.36
CA ILE A 183 -11.97 -6.72 9.02
C ILE A 183 -12.13 -7.96 9.91
N ASP A 184 -13.18 -8.03 10.70
CA ASP A 184 -13.48 -9.17 11.58
C ASP A 184 -13.67 -10.46 10.76
N THR A 185 -14.38 -10.38 9.62
CA THR A 185 -14.56 -11.51 8.70
C THR A 185 -13.22 -11.92 8.06
N ALA A 186 -12.37 -10.97 7.69
CA ALA A 186 -11.03 -11.25 7.17
C ALA A 186 -10.19 -12.01 8.22
N HIS A 187 -10.21 -11.58 9.48
CA HIS A 187 -9.55 -12.28 10.58
C HIS A 187 -10.08 -13.71 10.75
N GLY A 188 -11.41 -13.92 10.60
CA GLY A 188 -12.02 -15.25 10.61
C GLY A 188 -11.53 -16.18 9.51
N HIS A 189 -11.10 -15.63 8.38
CA HIS A 189 -10.45 -16.36 7.29
C HIS A 189 -8.92 -16.45 7.44
N GLY A 190 -8.36 -15.91 8.51
CA GLY A 190 -6.92 -15.85 8.75
C GLY A 190 -6.19 -14.86 7.85
N LEU A 191 -6.88 -13.85 7.33
CA LEU A 191 -6.31 -12.76 6.54
C LEU A 191 -6.02 -11.55 7.43
N ALA A 192 -4.80 -11.02 7.34
CA ALA A 192 -4.48 -9.70 7.86
C ALA A 192 -5.07 -8.61 6.94
N VAL A 193 -5.32 -7.43 7.48
CA VAL A 193 -5.84 -6.27 6.71
C VAL A 193 -4.92 -5.09 6.88
N ILE A 194 -4.39 -4.57 5.78
CA ILE A 194 -3.54 -3.38 5.71
C ILE A 194 -4.39 -2.24 5.15
N LEU A 195 -4.20 -1.04 5.67
CA LEU A 195 -4.78 0.18 5.13
C LEU A 195 -3.69 1.07 4.53
N ASP A 196 -3.92 1.51 3.30
CA ASP A 196 -3.15 2.58 2.68
C ASP A 196 -3.60 3.93 3.23
N VAL A 197 -2.68 4.70 3.81
CA VAL A 197 -2.94 6.00 4.44
C VAL A 197 -2.11 7.12 3.81
N VAL A 198 -2.79 8.24 3.54
CA VAL A 198 -2.21 9.43 2.90
C VAL A 198 -1.95 10.49 3.94
N TYR A 199 -0.70 10.65 4.36
CA TYR A 199 -0.30 11.63 5.38
C TYR A 199 0.59 12.76 4.82
N ASN A 200 0.90 12.71 3.53
CA ASN A 200 1.74 13.70 2.87
C ASN A 200 0.95 14.91 2.34
N HIS A 201 -0.36 14.79 2.12
CA HIS A 201 -1.23 15.88 1.62
C HIS A 201 -2.70 15.64 1.96
N PHE A 202 -3.55 16.64 1.68
CA PHE A 202 -5.00 16.54 1.62
C PHE A 202 -5.47 16.75 0.19
N GLY A 203 -6.60 16.17 -0.15
CA GLY A 203 -7.24 16.38 -1.44
C GLY A 203 -7.57 17.84 -1.74
N PRO A 204 -7.79 18.19 -3.02
CA PRO A 204 -7.93 19.58 -3.49
C PRO A 204 -9.29 20.21 -3.18
N ASP A 205 -10.29 19.42 -2.78
CA ASP A 205 -11.66 19.90 -2.51
C ASP A 205 -12.18 19.38 -1.17
N GLY A 206 -12.81 20.26 -0.37
CA GLY A 206 -13.43 19.93 0.91
C GLY A 206 -12.51 20.05 2.13
N ASN A 207 -11.27 20.46 2.00
CA ASN A 207 -10.37 20.76 3.10
C ASN A 207 -10.48 22.24 3.49
N TYR A 208 -10.92 22.52 4.71
CA TYR A 208 -11.11 23.87 5.24
C TYR A 208 -10.08 24.28 6.30
N LEU A 209 -9.11 23.43 6.64
CA LEU A 209 -8.12 23.68 7.68
C LEU A 209 -7.33 24.98 7.47
N HIS A 210 -7.04 25.35 6.23
CA HIS A 210 -6.37 26.60 5.86
C HIS A 210 -7.14 27.87 6.29
N ARG A 211 -8.42 27.77 6.66
CA ARG A 211 -9.25 28.90 7.08
C ARG A 211 -9.15 29.19 8.57
N TYR A 212 -8.96 28.17 9.41
CA TYR A 212 -8.99 28.31 10.87
C TYR A 212 -7.82 27.62 11.61
N ALA A 213 -7.00 26.87 10.89
CA ALA A 213 -5.84 26.16 11.42
C ALA A 213 -4.69 26.16 10.39
N LYS A 214 -4.22 27.34 9.98
CA LYS A 214 -3.18 27.52 8.96
C LYS A 214 -1.90 26.79 9.30
N GLY A 215 -1.62 26.62 10.61
CA GLY A 215 -0.48 25.85 11.10
C GLY A 215 -0.44 24.40 10.68
N PHE A 216 -1.50 23.83 10.06
CA PHE A 216 -1.43 22.53 9.40
C PHE A 216 -0.52 22.52 8.19
N PHE A 217 -0.27 23.66 7.56
CA PHE A 217 0.42 23.75 6.28
C PHE A 217 1.65 24.62 6.36
N ARG A 218 2.64 24.28 5.57
CA ARG A 218 3.83 25.08 5.36
C ARG A 218 3.57 26.15 4.29
N GLU A 219 3.81 27.41 4.62
CA GLU A 219 3.70 28.51 3.67
C GLU A 219 4.86 28.54 2.65
N ASP A 220 6.01 27.98 3.05
CA ASP A 220 7.27 28.04 2.29
C ASP A 220 7.49 26.83 1.38
N LYS A 221 6.60 25.82 1.43
CA LYS A 221 6.77 24.58 0.67
C LYS A 221 5.49 24.02 0.08
N HIS A 222 5.62 23.51 -1.13
CA HIS A 222 4.55 22.87 -1.86
C HIS A 222 5.00 21.49 -2.34
N THR A 223 4.11 20.53 -2.27
CA THR A 223 4.21 19.22 -2.91
C THR A 223 3.52 19.26 -4.27
N PRO A 224 3.69 18.24 -5.11
CA PRO A 224 2.92 18.14 -6.36
C PRO A 224 1.39 18.16 -6.15
N TRP A 225 0.93 17.81 -4.96
CA TRP A 225 -0.50 17.71 -4.60
C TRP A 225 -1.03 18.90 -3.81
N GLY A 226 -0.20 19.88 -3.43
CA GLY A 226 -0.61 21.06 -2.70
C GLY A 226 0.40 21.53 -1.64
N ALA A 227 -0.06 22.35 -0.70
CA ALA A 227 0.79 22.83 0.40
C ALA A 227 1.24 21.64 1.27
N ALA A 228 2.55 21.60 1.59
CA ALA A 228 3.11 20.56 2.44
C ALA A 228 2.54 20.65 3.87
N ILE A 229 2.30 19.52 4.51
CA ILE A 229 1.85 19.44 5.89
C ILE A 229 2.99 19.82 6.84
N ASP A 230 2.69 20.63 7.86
CA ASP A 230 3.70 21.14 8.81
C ASP A 230 3.82 20.23 10.05
N PHE A 231 4.55 19.16 9.92
CA PHE A 231 4.83 18.24 11.03
C PHE A 231 5.76 18.83 12.12
N ARG A 232 6.24 20.05 12.00
CA ARG A 232 6.91 20.77 13.10
C ARG A 232 5.93 21.18 14.20
N GLN A 233 4.63 21.30 13.85
CA GLN A 233 3.56 21.59 14.81
C GLN A 233 3.15 20.32 15.55
N ARG A 234 3.11 20.40 16.88
CA ARG A 234 2.76 19.24 17.71
C ARG A 234 1.35 18.75 17.46
N GLU A 235 0.39 19.66 17.37
CA GLU A 235 -1.01 19.35 17.15
C GLU A 235 -1.24 18.64 15.82
N VAL A 236 -0.47 19.01 14.79
CA VAL A 236 -0.50 18.34 13.47
C VAL A 236 0.09 16.93 13.56
N ARG A 237 1.22 16.76 14.24
CA ARG A 237 1.81 15.41 14.47
C ARG A 237 0.84 14.50 15.20
N GLU A 238 0.27 14.98 16.32
CA GLU A 238 -0.69 14.21 17.11
C GLU A 238 -1.95 13.88 16.29
N PHE A 239 -2.41 14.76 15.40
CA PHE A 239 -3.53 14.49 14.51
C PHE A 239 -3.29 13.25 13.64
N PHE A 240 -2.14 13.12 12.99
CA PHE A 240 -1.84 11.97 12.14
C PHE A 240 -1.44 10.72 12.92
N ILE A 241 -0.75 10.87 14.06
CA ILE A 241 -0.43 9.73 14.94
C ILE A 241 -1.70 9.15 15.54
N ASP A 242 -2.62 9.98 16.03
CA ASP A 242 -3.91 9.53 16.57
C ASP A 242 -4.77 8.87 15.49
N ASN A 243 -4.71 9.36 14.23
CA ASN A 243 -5.36 8.71 13.11
C ASN A 243 -4.80 7.30 12.85
N ALA A 244 -3.48 7.14 12.81
CA ALA A 244 -2.85 5.84 12.65
C ALA A 244 -3.27 4.87 13.78
N LEU A 245 -3.23 5.35 15.03
CA LEU A 245 -3.64 4.56 16.19
C LEU A 245 -5.14 4.22 16.17
N MET A 246 -6.00 5.12 15.69
CA MET A 246 -7.42 4.83 15.49
C MET A 246 -7.62 3.65 14.53
N TRP A 247 -6.99 3.67 13.36
CA TRP A 247 -7.10 2.58 12.41
C TRP A 247 -6.59 1.25 12.99
N LEU A 248 -5.47 1.27 13.70
CA LEU A 248 -4.86 0.07 14.25
C LEU A 248 -5.58 -0.47 15.50
N LEU A 249 -6.08 0.39 16.38
CA LEU A 249 -6.64 -0.01 17.68
C LEU A 249 -8.16 -0.11 17.68
N GLU A 250 -8.86 0.86 17.05
CA GLU A 250 -10.33 0.88 17.00
C GLU A 250 -10.87 -0.01 15.88
N TYR A 251 -10.32 0.12 14.67
CA TYR A 251 -10.72 -0.69 13.52
C TYR A 251 -9.97 -2.02 13.42
N ARG A 252 -8.90 -2.19 14.21
CA ARG A 252 -8.07 -3.41 14.25
C ARG A 252 -7.43 -3.79 12.93
N PHE A 253 -7.08 -2.81 12.10
CA PHE A 253 -6.17 -3.08 10.98
C PHE A 253 -4.87 -3.70 11.48
N ASP A 254 -4.31 -4.62 10.72
CA ASP A 254 -3.06 -5.31 11.06
C ASP A 254 -1.83 -4.59 10.53
N GLY A 255 -2.01 -3.56 9.72
CA GLY A 255 -0.91 -2.75 9.23
C GLY A 255 -1.36 -1.50 8.51
N LEU A 256 -0.39 -0.60 8.30
CA LEU A 256 -0.54 0.60 7.50
C LEU A 256 0.54 0.63 6.41
N ARG A 257 0.16 0.99 5.20
CA ARG A 257 1.06 1.42 4.13
C ARG A 257 0.98 2.94 4.07
N LEU A 258 2.10 3.61 4.26
CA LEU A 258 2.17 5.07 4.21
C LEU A 258 2.56 5.52 2.80
N ASP A 259 1.64 6.24 2.18
CA ASP A 259 1.76 6.80 0.83
C ASP A 259 2.84 7.88 0.77
N ALA A 260 3.66 7.84 -0.29
CA ALA A 260 4.61 8.87 -0.71
C ALA A 260 5.35 9.56 0.45
N VAL A 261 5.96 8.77 1.36
CA VAL A 261 6.62 9.34 2.55
C VAL A 261 7.79 10.25 2.21
N HIS A 262 8.36 10.15 1.01
CA HIS A 262 9.38 11.08 0.49
C HIS A 262 8.88 12.52 0.37
N ALA A 263 7.56 12.74 0.30
CA ALA A 263 6.95 14.07 0.33
C ALA A 263 6.71 14.60 1.76
N ILE A 264 6.97 13.80 2.79
CA ILE A 264 6.95 14.20 4.20
C ILE A 264 8.34 14.69 4.58
N GLU A 265 8.49 16.01 4.69
CA GLU A 265 9.81 16.63 4.89
C GLU A 265 10.35 16.57 6.33
N ASP A 266 9.64 15.99 7.26
CA ASP A 266 10.11 15.77 8.63
C ASP A 266 10.30 14.28 8.91
N PRO A 267 11.53 13.74 8.74
CA PRO A 267 11.80 12.33 8.98
C PRO A 267 11.57 11.92 10.44
N ASN A 268 11.69 12.86 11.39
CA ASN A 268 11.42 12.56 12.81
C ASN A 268 9.93 12.27 13.06
N PHE A 269 9.02 12.78 12.22
CA PHE A 269 7.60 12.44 12.31
C PHE A 269 7.37 10.96 12.05
N LEU A 270 7.96 10.41 10.98
CA LEU A 270 7.82 8.99 10.64
C LEU A 270 8.38 8.09 11.74
N GLN A 271 9.55 8.45 12.31
CA GLN A 271 10.14 7.73 13.43
C GLN A 271 9.25 7.77 14.68
N GLU A 272 8.71 8.95 15.01
CA GLU A 272 7.80 9.12 16.13
C GLU A 272 6.51 8.31 15.93
N LEU A 273 5.93 8.33 14.73
CA LEU A 273 4.75 7.54 14.39
C LEU A 273 5.03 6.04 14.60
N ALA A 274 6.11 5.52 14.03
CA ALA A 274 6.48 4.12 14.19
C ALA A 274 6.69 3.76 15.67
N LEU A 275 7.42 4.57 16.41
CA LEU A 275 7.65 4.37 17.85
C LEU A 275 6.33 4.34 18.64
N ARG A 276 5.43 5.29 18.37
CA ARG A 276 4.13 5.40 19.05
C ARG A 276 3.25 4.18 18.73
N VAL A 277 3.20 3.74 17.49
CA VAL A 277 2.49 2.51 17.11
C VAL A 277 3.03 1.32 17.90
N ARG A 278 4.36 1.13 17.96
CA ARG A 278 4.98 0.01 18.72
C ARG A 278 4.74 0.09 20.23
N GLN A 279 4.62 1.30 20.79
CA GLN A 279 4.35 1.51 22.21
C GLN A 279 2.90 1.29 22.61
N GLU A 280 1.96 1.64 21.74
CA GLU A 280 0.52 1.61 22.03
C GLU A 280 -0.15 0.29 21.59
N THR A 281 0.52 -0.51 20.76
CA THR A 281 0.03 -1.84 20.38
C THR A 281 0.49 -2.90 21.37
N GLU A 282 -0.35 -3.92 21.61
CA GLU A 282 0.00 -5.03 22.49
C GLU A 282 1.21 -5.80 21.94
N PRO A 283 2.20 -6.15 22.79
CA PRO A 283 3.42 -6.83 22.32
C PRO A 283 3.19 -8.18 21.63
N ALA A 284 2.06 -8.84 21.92
CA ALA A 284 1.69 -10.12 21.30
C ALA A 284 0.98 -9.95 19.94
N ARG A 285 0.60 -8.72 19.59
CA ARG A 285 -0.08 -8.43 18.33
C ARG A 285 0.94 -8.05 17.26
N HIS A 286 0.89 -8.74 16.13
CA HIS A 286 1.64 -8.38 14.94
C HIS A 286 0.98 -7.19 14.25
N VAL A 287 1.68 -6.06 14.18
CA VAL A 287 1.26 -4.87 13.44
C VAL A 287 2.37 -4.49 12.47
N TRP A 288 2.01 -4.29 11.21
CA TRP A 288 2.94 -4.00 10.14
C TRP A 288 2.92 -2.52 9.76
N LEU A 289 4.08 -1.94 9.53
CA LEU A 289 4.23 -0.60 8.99
C LEU A 289 5.09 -0.68 7.72
N THR A 290 4.49 -0.34 6.59
CA THR A 290 5.17 -0.31 5.30
C THR A 290 5.14 1.08 4.70
N VAL A 291 6.08 1.39 3.84
CA VAL A 291 6.20 2.71 3.21
C VAL A 291 6.33 2.60 1.70
N GLU A 292 5.83 3.62 1.02
CA GLU A 292 6.24 3.97 -0.32
C GLU A 292 7.21 5.14 -0.25
N ASN A 293 8.44 4.95 -0.74
CA ASN A 293 9.50 5.96 -0.66
C ASN A 293 10.37 5.97 -1.91
N GLU A 294 10.16 6.94 -2.79
CA GLU A 294 10.96 7.11 -3.99
C GLU A 294 12.45 7.36 -3.67
N HIS A 295 12.76 7.92 -2.49
CA HIS A 295 14.14 8.20 -2.08
C HIS A 295 14.94 6.96 -1.69
N ASN A 296 14.31 5.78 -1.49
CA ASN A 296 14.99 4.53 -1.11
C ASN A 296 15.86 4.68 0.16
N GLU A 297 15.28 5.22 1.22
CA GLU A 297 15.97 5.44 2.50
C GLU A 297 15.94 4.17 3.35
N ALA A 298 17.03 3.40 3.34
CA ALA A 298 17.19 2.19 4.15
C ALA A 298 17.06 2.48 5.66
N THR A 299 17.46 3.68 6.09
CA THR A 299 17.36 4.15 7.48
C THR A 299 15.93 4.05 8.03
N LEU A 300 14.88 4.29 7.24
CA LEU A 300 13.49 4.14 7.70
C LEU A 300 13.18 2.69 8.09
N LEU A 301 13.69 1.72 7.34
CA LEU A 301 13.49 0.29 7.61
C LEU A 301 14.25 -0.17 8.86
N GLU A 302 15.31 0.53 9.27
CA GLU A 302 16.02 0.29 10.53
C GLU A 302 15.31 0.94 11.74
N GLN A 303 14.42 1.91 11.48
CA GLN A 303 13.80 2.75 12.50
C GLN A 303 12.33 2.43 12.78
N GLY A 304 11.90 1.21 12.53
CA GLY A 304 10.61 0.70 12.99
C GLY A 304 9.58 0.41 11.90
N PHE A 305 9.91 0.66 10.63
CA PHE A 305 9.13 0.18 9.49
C PHE A 305 9.57 -1.24 9.10
N ASP A 306 8.61 -2.09 8.74
CA ASP A 306 8.86 -3.50 8.44
C ASP A 306 9.37 -3.69 7.01
N ALA A 307 8.86 -2.87 6.06
CA ALA A 307 9.25 -2.98 4.65
C ALA A 307 8.90 -1.72 3.84
N GLN A 308 9.47 -1.68 2.63
CA GLN A 308 9.18 -0.66 1.61
C GLN A 308 8.71 -1.33 0.31
N TRP A 309 7.75 -0.70 -0.38
CA TRP A 309 7.43 -1.00 -1.78
C TRP A 309 8.66 -0.80 -2.66
N ASN A 310 9.04 -1.85 -3.41
CA ASN A 310 10.28 -1.87 -4.19
C ASN A 310 10.01 -1.52 -5.66
N ASP A 311 9.82 -0.23 -5.93
CA ASP A 311 9.62 0.29 -7.28
C ASP A 311 10.80 0.01 -8.20
N ASP A 312 12.03 0.01 -7.66
CA ASP A 312 13.22 -0.35 -8.43
C ASP A 312 13.10 -1.76 -9.03
N GLY A 313 12.62 -2.72 -8.23
CA GLY A 313 12.41 -4.10 -8.68
C GLY A 313 11.32 -4.19 -9.74
N HIS A 314 10.20 -3.49 -9.54
CA HIS A 314 9.14 -3.37 -10.53
C HIS A 314 9.68 -2.78 -11.84
N ASN A 315 10.32 -1.61 -11.79
CA ASN A 315 10.78 -0.88 -12.97
C ASN A 315 11.78 -1.70 -13.81
N ALA A 316 12.75 -2.37 -13.16
CA ALA A 316 13.70 -3.26 -13.85
C ALA A 316 12.99 -4.44 -14.53
N LEU A 317 12.01 -5.07 -13.84
CA LEU A 317 11.20 -6.16 -14.39
C LEU A 317 10.31 -5.67 -15.54
N HIS A 318 9.69 -4.50 -15.40
CA HIS A 318 8.84 -3.92 -16.44
C HIS A 318 9.61 -3.69 -17.74
N VAL A 319 10.78 -3.06 -17.67
CA VAL A 319 11.64 -2.85 -18.83
C VAL A 319 12.04 -4.19 -19.50
N LEU A 320 12.39 -5.20 -18.71
CA LEU A 320 12.74 -6.53 -19.24
C LEU A 320 11.56 -7.24 -19.89
N LEU A 321 10.35 -7.06 -19.37
CA LEU A 321 9.14 -7.75 -19.85
C LEU A 321 8.49 -7.07 -21.04
N THR A 322 8.53 -5.74 -21.10
CA THR A 322 7.78 -4.96 -22.10
C THR A 322 8.68 -4.27 -23.13
N GLY A 323 9.91 -3.97 -22.74
CA GLY A 323 10.82 -3.13 -23.54
C GLY A 323 10.49 -1.63 -23.50
N GLU A 324 9.51 -1.20 -22.68
CA GLU A 324 9.15 0.21 -22.51
C GLU A 324 10.24 0.94 -21.72
N THR A 325 10.65 2.12 -22.18
CA THR A 325 11.77 2.89 -21.63
C THR A 325 11.45 4.39 -21.51
N ASP A 326 10.20 4.80 -21.69
CA ASP A 326 9.77 6.20 -21.59
C ASP A 326 9.62 6.62 -20.11
N ALA A 327 9.71 7.93 -19.87
CA ALA A 327 9.49 8.57 -18.57
C ALA A 327 10.33 7.94 -17.44
N TYR A 328 9.72 7.51 -16.33
CA TYR A 328 10.41 6.95 -15.16
C TYR A 328 11.11 5.61 -15.44
N TYR A 329 10.74 4.88 -16.51
CA TYR A 329 11.46 3.68 -16.95
C TYR A 329 12.81 3.97 -17.60
N ALA A 330 13.06 5.23 -18.01
CA ALA A 330 14.33 5.61 -18.64
C ALA A 330 15.55 5.34 -17.75
N GLU A 331 15.41 5.47 -16.42
CA GLU A 331 16.44 5.16 -15.42
C GLU A 331 16.87 3.69 -15.46
N TYR A 332 16.03 2.81 -15.98
CA TYR A 332 16.24 1.36 -16.02
C TYR A 332 16.53 0.83 -17.42
N ALA A 333 16.52 1.70 -18.44
CA ALA A 333 16.64 1.30 -19.86
C ALA A 333 18.00 0.73 -20.23
N GLU A 334 19.08 1.26 -19.66
CA GLU A 334 20.45 0.93 -20.10
C GLU A 334 20.91 -0.45 -19.63
N ARG A 335 20.62 -0.82 -18.38
CA ARG A 335 21.09 -2.06 -17.73
C ARG A 335 20.01 -2.76 -16.88
N PRO A 336 18.86 -3.07 -17.44
CA PRO A 336 17.74 -3.61 -16.64
C PRO A 336 18.08 -4.95 -15.97
N THR A 337 18.91 -5.79 -16.59
CA THR A 337 19.30 -7.09 -16.03
C THR A 337 20.21 -6.94 -14.80
N GLU A 338 21.22 -6.08 -14.88
CA GLU A 338 22.13 -5.79 -13.77
C GLU A 338 21.39 -5.07 -12.63
N GLN A 339 20.40 -4.23 -12.96
CA GLN A 339 19.56 -3.55 -11.98
C GLN A 339 18.64 -4.54 -11.26
N LEU A 340 18.00 -5.47 -11.98
CA LEU A 340 17.23 -6.55 -11.36
C LEU A 340 18.13 -7.42 -10.48
N ALA A 341 19.33 -7.78 -10.97
CA ALA A 341 20.30 -8.56 -10.20
C ALA A 341 20.69 -7.85 -8.90
N ARG A 342 20.93 -6.53 -8.96
CA ARG A 342 21.22 -5.71 -7.77
C ARG A 342 20.03 -5.65 -6.82
N CYS A 343 18.82 -5.45 -7.33
CA CYS A 343 17.60 -5.43 -6.53
C CYS A 343 17.44 -6.73 -5.73
N LEU A 344 17.57 -7.88 -6.37
CA LEU A 344 17.44 -9.19 -5.70
C LEU A 344 18.58 -9.48 -4.71
N ASN A 345 19.76 -8.89 -4.93
CA ASN A 345 20.94 -9.07 -4.07
C ASN A 345 20.99 -8.08 -2.91
N GLN A 346 20.57 -6.83 -3.12
CA GLN A 346 20.83 -5.73 -2.20
C GLN A 346 19.59 -4.91 -1.82
N GLY A 347 18.41 -5.29 -2.33
CA GLY A 347 17.16 -4.58 -2.07
C GLY A 347 16.89 -3.48 -3.07
N PHE A 348 17.52 -2.31 -2.94
CA PHE A 348 17.35 -1.20 -3.89
C PHE A 348 18.38 -1.24 -5.03
N VAL A 349 18.00 -0.72 -6.18
CA VAL A 349 18.89 -0.45 -7.32
C VAL A 349 19.74 0.78 -7.02
N PHE A 350 19.08 1.88 -6.60
CA PHE A 350 19.76 3.12 -6.27
C PHE A 350 20.16 3.12 -4.79
N GLN A 351 21.46 3.25 -4.54
CA GLN A 351 22.08 3.21 -3.21
C GLN A 351 23.14 4.31 -3.08
N GLY A 352 22.75 5.54 -3.31
CA GLY A 352 23.61 6.72 -3.43
C GLY A 352 24.13 6.97 -4.84
N HIS A 353 23.59 6.26 -5.84
CA HIS A 353 23.94 6.46 -7.24
C HIS A 353 23.22 7.69 -7.81
N PHE A 354 23.85 8.34 -8.80
CA PHE A 354 23.24 9.44 -9.50
C PHE A 354 22.20 8.94 -10.50
N THR A 355 21.04 9.58 -10.51
CA THR A 355 19.98 9.42 -11.50
C THR A 355 20.30 10.19 -12.79
N LEU A 356 19.48 10.04 -13.84
CA LEU A 356 19.70 10.73 -15.12
C LEU A 356 19.65 12.26 -15.00
N ASP A 357 18.93 12.80 -14.03
CA ASP A 357 18.88 14.23 -13.73
C ASP A 357 20.09 14.73 -12.92
N GLY A 358 20.99 13.83 -12.50
CA GLY A 358 22.21 14.14 -11.76
C GLY A 358 22.01 14.30 -10.26
N THR A 359 20.89 13.88 -9.69
CA THR A 359 20.66 13.83 -8.23
C THR A 359 21.07 12.46 -7.65
N PRO A 360 21.66 12.42 -6.43
CA PRO A 360 21.91 11.13 -5.77
C PRO A 360 20.59 10.56 -5.23
N ARG A 361 20.36 9.25 -5.42
CA ARG A 361 19.18 8.54 -4.94
C ARG A 361 19.58 7.29 -4.14
N GLY A 362 18.90 7.07 -3.04
CA GLY A 362 18.98 5.85 -2.24
C GLY A 362 20.10 5.80 -1.22
N GLU A 363 19.97 4.82 -0.32
CA GLU A 363 20.95 4.47 0.69
C GLU A 363 21.39 3.00 0.52
N PRO A 364 22.59 2.62 1.01
CA PRO A 364 23.01 1.23 1.03
C PRO A 364 22.00 0.35 1.79
N SER A 365 21.47 -0.68 1.14
CA SER A 365 20.40 -1.52 1.67
C SER A 365 20.75 -3.02 1.72
N GLY A 366 21.92 -3.42 1.26
CA GLY A 366 22.33 -4.84 1.18
C GLY A 366 22.49 -5.55 2.52
N HIS A 367 22.44 -4.85 3.64
CA HIS A 367 22.46 -5.41 5.00
C HIS A 367 21.06 -5.77 5.52
N LEU A 368 20.00 -5.27 4.87
CA LEU A 368 18.63 -5.56 5.23
C LEU A 368 18.21 -6.97 4.75
N PRO A 369 17.31 -7.64 5.49
CA PRO A 369 16.79 -8.92 5.04
C PRO A 369 15.93 -8.75 3.77
N PRO A 370 15.85 -9.75 2.89
CA PRO A 370 14.99 -9.69 1.71
C PRO A 370 13.53 -9.39 2.00
N SER A 371 13.02 -9.77 3.17
CA SER A 371 11.66 -9.47 3.63
C SER A 371 11.40 -7.99 3.95
N ALA A 372 12.44 -7.14 3.97
CA ALA A 372 12.29 -5.69 4.09
C ALA A 372 11.83 -5.02 2.78
N PHE A 373 11.67 -5.79 1.70
CA PHE A 373 11.28 -5.30 0.37
C PHE A 373 10.03 -6.00 -0.11
N ILE A 374 9.01 -5.19 -0.46
CA ILE A 374 7.76 -5.67 -1.07
C ILE A 374 7.96 -5.62 -2.58
N LEU A 375 7.99 -6.79 -3.23
CA LEU A 375 8.13 -6.90 -4.68
C LEU A 375 6.76 -7.07 -5.34
N PHE A 376 6.57 -6.44 -6.47
CA PHE A 376 5.35 -6.56 -7.29
C PHE A 376 5.70 -6.45 -8.78
N LEU A 377 4.87 -7.07 -9.62
CA LEU A 377 4.95 -6.90 -11.07
C LEU A 377 4.11 -5.70 -11.52
N GLN A 378 3.03 -5.43 -10.82
CA GLN A 378 2.15 -4.28 -11.00
C GLN A 378 1.35 -4.06 -9.71
N ASN A 379 0.90 -2.84 -9.50
CA ASN A 379 -0.06 -2.44 -8.50
C ASN A 379 -1.01 -1.38 -9.10
N HIS A 380 -1.80 -0.67 -8.29
CA HIS A 380 -2.70 0.35 -8.78
C HIS A 380 -1.99 1.44 -9.61
N ASP A 381 -0.79 1.87 -9.18
CA ASP A 381 -0.03 2.93 -9.85
C ASP A 381 0.49 2.51 -11.21
N GLN A 382 1.14 1.34 -11.32
CA GLN A 382 1.74 0.90 -12.58
C GLN A 382 0.69 0.61 -13.65
N ILE A 383 -0.50 0.17 -13.25
CA ILE A 383 -1.62 -0.01 -14.19
C ILE A 383 -2.32 1.33 -14.44
N GLY A 384 -2.69 2.01 -13.37
CA GLY A 384 -3.54 3.18 -13.42
C GLY A 384 -2.85 4.44 -13.96
N ASN A 385 -1.52 4.53 -13.82
CA ASN A 385 -0.72 5.60 -14.45
C ASN A 385 -0.39 5.33 -15.92
N ARG A 386 -0.87 4.23 -16.51
CA ARG A 386 -0.89 4.07 -17.98
C ARG A 386 -2.06 4.83 -18.57
N ALA A 387 -1.87 5.37 -19.78
CA ALA A 387 -2.88 6.19 -20.46
C ALA A 387 -4.23 5.49 -20.63
N LEU A 388 -4.21 4.19 -20.90
CA LEU A 388 -5.39 3.36 -21.13
C LEU A 388 -5.60 2.29 -20.06
N GLY A 389 -4.73 2.21 -19.05
CA GLY A 389 -4.84 1.28 -17.92
C GLY A 389 -4.59 -0.17 -18.27
N GLU A 390 -3.73 -0.46 -19.26
CA GLU A 390 -3.42 -1.82 -19.71
C GLU A 390 -2.67 -2.59 -18.62
N ARG A 391 -3.06 -3.85 -18.43
CA ARG A 391 -2.40 -4.76 -17.49
C ARG A 391 -1.19 -5.45 -18.13
N LEU A 392 -0.22 -5.84 -17.32
CA LEU A 392 1.06 -6.39 -17.75
C LEU A 392 0.91 -7.61 -18.68
N HIS A 393 -0.08 -8.48 -18.45
CA HIS A 393 -0.32 -9.66 -19.30
C HIS A 393 -0.71 -9.31 -20.77
N GLN A 394 -1.15 -8.07 -21.02
CA GLN A 394 -1.46 -7.56 -22.36
C GLN A 394 -0.21 -7.00 -23.06
N LEU A 395 0.88 -6.76 -22.31
CA LEU A 395 2.09 -6.06 -22.74
C LEU A 395 3.30 -6.99 -22.93
N THR A 396 3.23 -8.23 -22.41
CA THR A 396 4.37 -9.14 -22.37
C THR A 396 4.00 -10.55 -22.82
N PRO A 397 4.96 -11.33 -23.35
CA PRO A 397 4.73 -12.74 -23.69
C PRO A 397 4.22 -13.54 -22.49
N PRO A 398 3.21 -14.41 -22.65
CA PRO A 398 2.64 -15.17 -21.53
C PRO A 398 3.65 -16.02 -20.73
N ASP A 399 4.64 -16.61 -21.41
CA ASP A 399 5.66 -17.41 -20.72
C ASP A 399 6.66 -16.55 -19.95
N ALA A 400 6.97 -15.34 -20.44
CA ALA A 400 7.78 -14.37 -19.72
C ALA A 400 7.05 -13.90 -18.43
N LEU A 401 5.74 -13.60 -18.54
CA LEU A 401 4.92 -13.25 -17.39
C LEU A 401 4.91 -14.36 -16.34
N LYS A 402 4.72 -15.63 -16.76
CA LYS A 402 4.75 -16.77 -15.83
C LYS A 402 6.10 -16.92 -15.13
N ALA A 403 7.22 -16.74 -15.87
CA ALA A 403 8.54 -16.79 -15.29
C ALA A 403 8.76 -15.67 -14.26
N ALA A 404 8.33 -14.43 -14.56
CA ALA A 404 8.40 -13.30 -13.65
C ALA A 404 7.48 -13.50 -12.43
N THR A 405 6.27 -14.03 -12.61
CA THR A 405 5.34 -14.37 -11.51
C THR A 405 5.94 -15.41 -10.58
N ALA A 406 6.65 -16.41 -11.11
CA ALA A 406 7.33 -17.40 -10.29
C ALA A 406 8.50 -16.78 -9.50
N LEU A 407 9.27 -15.85 -10.10
CA LEU A 407 10.26 -15.06 -9.36
C LEU A 407 9.59 -14.29 -8.22
N LEU A 408 8.54 -13.53 -8.51
CA LEU A 408 7.79 -12.76 -7.52
C LEU A 408 7.36 -13.62 -6.33
N LEU A 409 6.70 -14.74 -6.60
CA LEU A 409 6.06 -15.56 -5.56
C LEU A 409 7.03 -16.51 -4.84
N LEU A 410 8.17 -16.85 -5.43
CA LEU A 410 9.12 -17.81 -4.86
C LEU A 410 10.44 -17.20 -4.39
N SER A 411 10.68 -15.90 -4.64
CA SER A 411 11.81 -15.19 -4.02
C SER A 411 11.55 -14.96 -2.52
N PRO A 412 12.60 -14.70 -1.72
CA PRO A 412 12.45 -14.37 -0.29
C PRO A 412 11.83 -12.99 0.00
N MET A 413 11.66 -12.14 -1.00
CA MET A 413 10.95 -10.86 -0.83
C MET A 413 9.47 -11.07 -0.54
N ILE A 414 8.81 -10.08 0.02
CA ILE A 414 7.37 -10.11 0.28
C ILE A 414 6.63 -9.80 -1.02
N PRO A 415 5.77 -10.69 -1.51
CA PRO A 415 5.05 -10.44 -2.76
C PRO A 415 3.78 -9.62 -2.53
N LEU A 416 3.53 -8.67 -3.45
CA LEU A 416 2.26 -7.98 -3.58
C LEU A 416 1.65 -8.30 -4.95
N LEU A 417 0.36 -8.61 -4.97
CA LEU A 417 -0.47 -8.85 -6.14
C LEU A 417 -1.55 -7.77 -6.20
N PHE A 418 -1.92 -7.35 -7.40
CA PHE A 418 -3.05 -6.46 -7.59
C PHE A 418 -4.31 -7.23 -7.97
N MET A 419 -5.48 -6.75 -7.52
CA MET A 419 -6.77 -7.40 -7.78
C MET A 419 -6.95 -7.78 -9.26
N GLY A 420 -7.21 -9.08 -9.51
CA GLY A 420 -7.42 -9.65 -10.83
C GLY A 420 -6.18 -10.25 -11.49
N ASP A 421 -4.98 -10.13 -10.92
CA ASP A 421 -3.76 -10.73 -11.45
C ASP A 421 -3.90 -12.24 -11.59
N GLU A 422 -4.49 -12.88 -10.59
CA GLU A 422 -4.69 -14.32 -10.52
C GLU A 422 -5.63 -14.88 -11.60
N PHE A 423 -6.40 -14.00 -12.25
CA PHE A 423 -7.28 -14.35 -13.36
C PHE A 423 -6.77 -13.84 -14.71
N ALA A 424 -5.68 -13.10 -14.74
CA ALA A 424 -5.29 -12.27 -15.88
C ALA A 424 -6.49 -11.42 -16.38
N ALA A 425 -7.09 -10.65 -15.46
CA ALA A 425 -8.28 -9.86 -15.72
C ALA A 425 -8.06 -8.90 -16.90
N GLU A 426 -8.94 -8.95 -17.90
CA GLU A 426 -8.80 -8.15 -19.12
C GLU A 426 -9.20 -6.67 -18.92
N GLN A 427 -9.98 -6.39 -17.86
CA GLN A 427 -10.43 -5.04 -17.55
C GLN A 427 -9.23 -4.18 -17.15
N PRO A 428 -9.11 -2.97 -17.69
CA PRO A 428 -8.10 -2.01 -17.28
C PRO A 428 -8.33 -1.60 -15.81
N PHE A 429 -7.34 -0.95 -15.21
CA PHE A 429 -7.55 -0.16 -14.01
C PHE A 429 -7.08 1.25 -14.31
N GLN A 430 -8.04 2.18 -14.46
CA GLN A 430 -7.78 3.53 -14.92
C GLN A 430 -7.74 4.51 -13.74
N PHE A 431 -7.07 5.65 -13.92
CA PHE A 431 -7.21 6.75 -12.98
C PHE A 431 -8.60 7.35 -13.07
N PHE A 432 -9.32 7.39 -11.97
CA PHE A 432 -10.67 7.94 -11.89
C PHE A 432 -10.90 8.80 -10.64
N THR A 433 -11.71 9.82 -10.83
CA THR A 433 -12.18 10.75 -9.79
C THR A 433 -13.66 11.05 -9.98
N SER A 434 -14.26 11.88 -9.14
CA SER A 434 -15.61 12.43 -9.34
C SER A 434 -15.67 13.91 -9.02
N HIS A 435 -14.67 14.66 -9.43
CA HIS A 435 -14.70 16.11 -9.32
C HIS A 435 -15.70 16.74 -10.28
N HIS A 436 -16.14 17.95 -9.95
CA HIS A 436 -17.14 18.69 -10.73
C HIS A 436 -16.61 20.07 -11.15
N GLY A 437 -17.33 20.72 -12.08
CA GLY A 437 -17.06 22.08 -12.51
C GLY A 437 -15.67 22.29 -13.08
N GLU A 438 -15.00 23.36 -12.68
CA GLU A 438 -13.68 23.75 -13.18
C GLU A 438 -12.59 22.72 -12.83
N LEU A 439 -12.63 22.18 -11.60
CA LEU A 439 -11.66 21.17 -11.14
C LEU A 439 -11.70 19.90 -12.00
N ALA A 440 -12.87 19.43 -12.38
CA ALA A 440 -13.01 18.28 -13.27
C ALA A 440 -12.31 18.53 -14.63
N GLY A 441 -12.44 19.75 -15.18
CA GLY A 441 -11.75 20.16 -16.39
C GLY A 441 -10.22 20.17 -16.22
N LEU A 442 -9.73 20.71 -15.12
CA LEU A 442 -8.30 20.77 -14.82
C LEU A 442 -7.70 19.37 -14.65
N VAL A 443 -8.37 18.48 -13.94
CA VAL A 443 -7.92 17.09 -13.75
C VAL A 443 -7.87 16.35 -15.09
N ARG A 444 -8.89 16.46 -15.91
CA ARG A 444 -8.90 15.84 -17.26
C ARG A 444 -7.76 16.33 -18.13
N GLU A 445 -7.56 17.65 -18.22
CA GLU A 445 -6.49 18.23 -19.02
C GLU A 445 -5.10 17.92 -18.44
N GLY A 446 -4.95 17.93 -17.10
CA GLY A 446 -3.75 17.52 -16.40
C GLY A 446 -3.36 16.09 -16.77
N ARG A 447 -4.31 15.16 -16.67
CA ARG A 447 -4.12 13.75 -17.03
C ARG A 447 -3.67 13.56 -18.49
N ARG A 448 -4.27 14.26 -19.44
CA ARG A 448 -3.88 14.22 -20.86
C ARG A 448 -2.48 14.78 -21.10
N ASN A 449 -2.13 15.86 -20.41
CA ASN A 449 -0.83 16.51 -20.54
C ASN A 449 0.31 15.70 -19.94
N GLU A 450 0.07 14.92 -18.91
CA GLU A 450 1.03 13.99 -18.32
C GLU A 450 1.65 13.05 -19.35
N PHE A 451 0.84 12.58 -20.31
CA PHE A 451 1.29 11.67 -21.37
C PHE A 451 1.93 12.37 -22.57
N ALA A 452 2.06 13.70 -22.58
CA ALA A 452 2.68 14.42 -23.68
C ALA A 452 4.15 14.02 -23.94
N GLY A 453 4.84 13.57 -22.88
CA GLY A 453 6.22 13.08 -22.95
C GLY A 453 6.39 11.65 -23.44
N PHE A 454 5.29 10.88 -23.54
CA PHE A 454 5.35 9.50 -24.02
C PHE A 454 5.26 9.45 -25.54
N SER A 455 6.14 8.69 -26.19
CA SER A 455 6.23 8.60 -27.65
C SER A 455 4.90 8.18 -28.30
N ALA A 456 4.15 7.27 -27.64
CA ALA A 456 2.84 6.80 -28.12
C ALA A 456 1.76 7.90 -28.10
N PHE A 457 1.88 8.92 -27.24
CA PHE A 457 0.90 10.00 -27.04
C PHE A 457 1.45 11.41 -27.36
N ALA A 458 2.54 11.49 -28.11
CA ALA A 458 3.09 12.76 -28.57
C ALA A 458 2.09 13.57 -29.44
N ASP A 459 1.21 12.86 -30.20
CA ASP A 459 0.13 13.47 -30.99
C ASP A 459 -1.03 13.91 -30.08
N PRO A 460 -1.45 15.20 -30.12
CA PRO A 460 -2.59 15.70 -29.35
C PRO A 460 -3.90 14.92 -29.60
N HIS A 461 -4.17 14.47 -30.80
CA HIS A 461 -5.39 13.70 -31.13
C HIS A 461 -5.40 12.32 -30.43
N LYS A 462 -4.24 11.71 -30.21
CA LYS A 462 -4.15 10.46 -29.42
C LYS A 462 -4.43 10.72 -27.96
N ARG A 463 -3.99 11.85 -27.42
CA ARG A 463 -4.28 12.23 -26.01
C ARG A 463 -5.77 12.48 -25.76
N GLU A 464 -6.53 12.91 -26.79
CA GLU A 464 -7.99 13.04 -26.68
C GLU A 464 -8.69 11.70 -26.42
N GLN A 465 -8.05 10.57 -26.77
CA GLN A 465 -8.58 9.23 -26.56
C GLN A 465 -8.36 8.72 -25.13
N ILE A 466 -7.51 9.41 -24.34
CA ILE A 466 -7.30 9.08 -22.93
C ILE A 466 -8.62 9.34 -22.20
N PRO A 467 -9.15 8.34 -21.46
CA PRO A 467 -10.40 8.46 -20.74
C PRO A 467 -10.43 9.67 -19.81
N ASP A 468 -11.60 10.29 -19.68
CA ASP A 468 -11.81 11.34 -18.68
C ASP A 468 -11.87 10.70 -17.28
N PRO A 469 -10.98 11.09 -16.34
CA PRO A 469 -11.01 10.53 -14.98
C PRO A 469 -12.35 10.71 -14.26
N ASN A 470 -13.12 11.75 -14.61
CA ASN A 470 -14.40 12.05 -13.96
C ASN A 470 -15.60 11.31 -14.58
N ASP A 471 -15.40 10.63 -15.73
CA ASP A 471 -16.47 9.89 -16.38
C ASP A 471 -16.80 8.61 -15.60
N LEU A 472 -18.10 8.36 -15.40
CA LEU A 472 -18.58 7.11 -14.81
C LEU A 472 -18.07 5.88 -15.56
N GLN A 473 -17.95 5.96 -16.88
CA GLN A 473 -17.46 4.84 -17.71
C GLN A 473 -16.01 4.47 -17.41
N THR A 474 -15.15 5.44 -17.07
CA THR A 474 -13.76 5.19 -16.66
C THR A 474 -13.71 4.34 -15.38
N PHE A 475 -14.55 4.65 -14.41
CA PHE A 475 -14.70 3.87 -13.19
C PHE A 475 -15.31 2.48 -13.45
N GLU A 476 -16.42 2.41 -14.19
CA GLU A 476 -17.09 1.13 -14.48
C GLU A 476 -16.20 0.18 -15.31
N ALA A 477 -15.41 0.72 -16.24
CA ALA A 477 -14.46 -0.07 -17.03
C ALA A 477 -13.33 -0.66 -16.16
N SER A 478 -13.04 -0.04 -15.01
CA SER A 478 -11.99 -0.49 -14.08
C SER A 478 -12.42 -1.63 -13.14
N ARG A 479 -13.67 -2.09 -13.23
CA ARG A 479 -14.20 -3.20 -12.42
C ARG A 479 -13.70 -4.54 -12.95
N PRO A 480 -12.81 -5.26 -12.23
CA PRO A 480 -12.33 -6.54 -12.70
C PRO A 480 -13.42 -7.62 -12.55
N LEU A 481 -13.46 -8.54 -13.51
CA LEU A 481 -14.29 -9.73 -13.40
C LEU A 481 -13.56 -10.78 -12.54
N LEU A 482 -13.81 -10.75 -11.23
CA LEU A 482 -13.23 -11.70 -10.26
C LEU A 482 -14.02 -13.00 -10.12
N THR A 483 -15.09 -13.18 -10.90
CA THR A 483 -15.97 -14.35 -10.89
C THR A 483 -15.77 -15.29 -12.09
N GLY A 484 -14.75 -15.06 -12.91
CA GLY A 484 -14.31 -15.96 -13.97
C GLY A 484 -13.94 -17.32 -13.37
N ASN A 485 -13.95 -18.37 -14.19
CA ASN A 485 -13.69 -19.76 -13.78
C ASN A 485 -12.55 -19.81 -12.75
N ALA A 486 -12.89 -20.12 -11.49
CA ALA A 486 -11.91 -20.39 -10.42
C ALA A 486 -10.92 -21.52 -10.80
N HIS A 487 -11.11 -22.13 -11.95
CA HIS A 487 -10.27 -23.12 -12.61
C HIS A 487 -9.60 -22.60 -13.88
N SER A 488 -9.39 -21.28 -14.00
CA SER A 488 -8.55 -20.76 -15.08
C SER A 488 -7.12 -21.28 -14.92
N ALA A 489 -6.43 -21.51 -16.02
CA ALA A 489 -5.04 -21.97 -15.97
C ALA A 489 -4.12 -21.00 -15.19
N MET A 490 -4.42 -19.69 -15.22
CA MET A 490 -3.68 -18.70 -14.47
C MET A 490 -3.94 -18.79 -12.97
N HIS A 491 -5.19 -18.94 -12.55
CA HIS A 491 -5.55 -19.12 -11.14
C HIS A 491 -4.91 -20.39 -10.54
N ASP A 492 -4.91 -21.50 -11.29
CA ASP A 492 -4.24 -22.73 -10.86
C ASP A 492 -2.73 -22.57 -10.76
N PHE A 493 -2.13 -21.77 -11.65
CA PHE A 493 -0.72 -21.43 -11.63
C PHE A 493 -0.34 -20.62 -10.39
N TYR A 494 -1.08 -19.55 -10.06
CA TYR A 494 -0.89 -18.80 -8.81
C TYR A 494 -1.05 -19.69 -7.58
N ARG A 495 -2.09 -20.49 -7.54
CA ARG A 495 -2.33 -21.43 -6.43
C ARG A 495 -1.16 -22.40 -6.22
N GLN A 496 -0.62 -22.96 -7.29
CA GLN A 496 0.56 -23.84 -7.22
C GLN A 496 1.77 -23.12 -6.62
N LEU A 497 2.08 -21.91 -7.09
CA LEU A 497 3.22 -21.13 -6.60
C LEU A 497 3.05 -20.75 -5.13
N LEU A 498 1.85 -20.29 -4.74
CA LEU A 498 1.54 -19.94 -3.36
C LEU A 498 1.61 -21.13 -2.40
N GLN A 499 1.21 -22.34 -2.86
CA GLN A 499 1.39 -23.56 -2.09
C GLN A 499 2.87 -23.91 -1.89
N ILE A 500 3.70 -23.74 -2.92
CA ILE A 500 5.17 -23.93 -2.82
C ILE A 500 5.72 -22.89 -1.86
N ARG A 501 5.40 -21.60 -2.02
CA ARG A 501 5.84 -20.54 -1.11
C ARG A 501 5.53 -20.86 0.33
N ARG A 502 4.27 -21.20 0.63
CA ARG A 502 3.80 -21.52 1.99
C ARG A 502 4.57 -22.69 2.61
N ARG A 503 4.85 -23.74 1.82
CA ARG A 503 5.48 -24.96 2.31
C ARG A 503 7.01 -24.87 2.37
N GLU A 504 7.65 -24.24 1.37
CA GLU A 504 9.10 -24.30 1.19
C GLU A 504 9.82 -23.00 1.53
N ILE A 505 9.20 -21.84 1.28
CA ILE A 505 9.86 -20.53 1.44
C ILE A 505 9.55 -19.93 2.83
N VAL A 506 8.28 -19.73 3.14
CA VAL A 506 7.84 -19.04 4.37
C VAL A 506 8.48 -19.59 5.65
N PRO A 507 8.54 -20.91 5.91
CA PRO A 507 9.13 -21.43 7.13
C PRO A 507 10.63 -21.16 7.27
N ARG A 508 11.29 -20.78 6.17
CA ARG A 508 12.74 -20.56 6.07
C ARG A 508 13.13 -19.09 5.96
N LEU A 509 12.13 -18.16 5.84
CA LEU A 509 12.39 -16.74 5.67
C LEU A 509 13.08 -16.07 6.86
N PRO A 510 12.73 -16.35 8.12
CA PRO A 510 13.41 -15.71 9.25
C PRO A 510 14.93 -16.04 9.25
N GLY A 511 15.75 -15.00 9.19
CA GLY A 511 17.21 -15.14 9.12
C GLY A 511 17.77 -15.44 7.73
N THR A 512 16.98 -15.29 6.66
CA THR A 512 17.44 -15.41 5.28
C THR A 512 18.38 -14.28 4.93
N GLU A 513 19.49 -14.62 4.27
CA GLU A 513 20.50 -13.69 3.78
C GLU A 513 20.78 -13.92 2.30
N THR A 514 21.07 -12.85 1.57
CA THR A 514 21.45 -12.92 0.17
C THR A 514 22.89 -13.49 0.05
N GLN A 515 23.10 -14.36 -0.92
CA GLN A 515 24.43 -14.93 -1.24
C GLN A 515 25.01 -14.37 -2.54
N GLY A 516 24.21 -13.65 -3.30
CA GLY A 516 24.63 -13.01 -4.53
C GLY A 516 23.69 -13.29 -5.70
N THR A 517 23.91 -12.54 -6.78
CA THR A 517 23.20 -12.71 -8.04
C THR A 517 24.20 -12.62 -9.20
N GLU A 518 24.14 -13.58 -10.10
CA GLU A 518 24.96 -13.63 -11.32
C GLU A 518 24.11 -13.23 -12.53
N VAL A 519 24.63 -12.34 -13.38
CA VAL A 519 24.05 -12.03 -14.68
C VAL A 519 24.56 -13.05 -15.70
N LEU A 520 23.65 -13.85 -16.25
CA LEU A 520 23.95 -14.91 -17.22
C LEU A 520 23.89 -14.40 -18.67
N GLY A 521 23.17 -13.31 -18.90
CA GLY A 521 22.97 -12.69 -20.20
C GLY A 521 21.86 -11.63 -20.11
N PHE A 522 21.53 -10.99 -21.23
CA PHE A 522 20.42 -10.03 -21.24
C PHE A 522 19.10 -10.70 -20.83
N GLY A 523 18.46 -10.16 -19.80
CA GLY A 523 17.22 -10.69 -19.22
C GLY A 523 17.40 -12.01 -18.47
N ALA A 524 18.64 -12.47 -18.22
CA ALA A 524 18.88 -13.74 -17.57
C ALA A 524 19.82 -13.61 -16.36
N ILE A 525 19.39 -14.18 -15.23
CA ILE A 525 20.10 -14.11 -13.94
C ILE A 525 20.04 -15.44 -13.18
N SER A 526 20.96 -15.61 -12.24
CA SER A 526 20.92 -16.63 -11.20
C SER A 526 21.04 -15.97 -9.84
N ALA A 527 19.99 -16.04 -9.02
CA ALA A 527 19.93 -15.41 -7.70
C ALA A 527 19.98 -16.47 -6.59
N HIS A 528 20.74 -16.20 -5.54
CA HIS A 528 21.06 -17.16 -4.48
C HIS A 528 20.83 -16.57 -3.10
N TRP A 529 20.18 -17.36 -2.22
CA TRP A 529 19.95 -17.00 -0.82
C TRP A 529 20.26 -18.17 0.10
N ARG A 530 20.89 -17.87 1.22
CA ARG A 530 20.96 -18.77 2.36
C ARG A 530 19.72 -18.54 3.21
N MET A 531 18.86 -19.53 3.28
CA MET A 531 17.65 -19.50 4.07
C MET A 531 17.95 -19.64 5.56
N GLY A 532 17.01 -19.26 6.42
CA GLY A 532 17.22 -19.27 7.86
C GLY A 532 17.48 -20.64 8.49
N ASP A 533 17.09 -21.74 7.83
CA ASP A 533 17.41 -23.10 8.24
C ASP A 533 18.78 -23.59 7.71
N GLY A 534 19.52 -22.72 7.02
CA GLY A 534 20.82 -23.01 6.41
C GLY A 534 20.75 -23.70 5.05
N SER A 535 19.57 -23.96 4.50
CA SER A 535 19.40 -24.41 3.12
C SER A 535 19.69 -23.27 2.14
N GLU A 536 19.99 -23.61 0.89
CA GLU A 536 20.26 -22.64 -0.18
C GLU A 536 19.13 -22.65 -1.20
N LEU A 537 18.42 -21.51 -1.31
CA LEU A 537 17.45 -21.26 -2.37
C LEU A 537 18.15 -20.64 -3.57
N ARG A 538 17.87 -21.18 -4.76
CA ARG A 538 18.37 -20.63 -6.01
C ARG A 538 17.22 -20.45 -7.00
N ILE A 539 17.21 -19.30 -7.67
CA ILE A 539 16.29 -18.99 -8.77
C ILE A 539 17.12 -18.63 -10.01
N ASP A 540 17.02 -19.46 -11.03
CA ASP A 540 17.61 -19.21 -12.35
C ASP A 540 16.48 -18.74 -13.27
N LEU A 541 16.59 -17.52 -13.78
CA LEU A 541 15.56 -16.83 -14.56
C LEU A 541 16.11 -16.41 -15.92
N ASN A 542 15.33 -16.60 -16.97
CA ASN A 542 15.57 -16.04 -18.30
C ASN A 542 14.28 -15.42 -18.84
N LEU A 543 14.18 -14.10 -18.85
CA LEU A 543 13.07 -13.33 -19.40
C LEU A 543 13.30 -12.97 -20.89
N SER A 544 14.44 -13.32 -21.48
CA SER A 544 14.74 -13.03 -22.86
C SER A 544 14.19 -14.08 -23.83
N GLY A 545 14.03 -13.71 -25.10
CA GLY A 545 13.66 -14.62 -26.17
C GLY A 545 14.79 -15.52 -26.70
N THR A 546 15.98 -15.54 -26.03
CA THR A 546 17.13 -16.32 -26.45
C THR A 546 17.59 -17.26 -25.34
N PRO A 547 18.06 -18.48 -25.66
CA PRO A 547 18.62 -19.38 -24.66
C PRO A 547 19.95 -18.86 -24.12
N VAL A 548 20.23 -19.10 -22.83
CA VAL A 548 21.49 -18.71 -22.20
C VAL A 548 22.15 -19.92 -21.53
N VAL A 549 23.50 -19.89 -21.45
CA VAL A 549 24.25 -20.91 -20.73
C VAL A 549 24.00 -20.82 -19.24
N HIS A 550 23.82 -21.97 -18.61
CA HIS A 550 23.50 -22.10 -17.20
C HIS A 550 24.26 -23.28 -16.59
N HIS A 551 24.62 -23.17 -15.33
CA HIS A 551 25.31 -24.23 -14.61
C HIS A 551 24.40 -24.76 -13.48
N PRO A 552 23.77 -25.94 -13.65
CA PRO A 552 22.93 -26.53 -12.61
C PRO A 552 23.69 -26.76 -11.31
N GLN A 553 23.03 -26.56 -10.19
CA GLN A 553 23.59 -26.86 -8.86
C GLN A 553 23.43 -28.36 -8.56
N ALA A 554 24.56 -29.05 -8.32
CA ALA A 554 24.50 -30.46 -7.98
C ALA A 554 23.86 -30.71 -6.60
N GLY A 555 22.99 -31.73 -6.51
CA GLY A 555 22.34 -32.10 -5.25
C GLY A 555 21.13 -31.24 -4.86
N ALA A 556 20.74 -30.25 -5.67
CA ALA A 556 19.56 -29.44 -5.45
C ALA A 556 18.27 -30.21 -5.78
N THR A 557 17.22 -29.95 -5.04
CA THR A 557 15.85 -30.42 -5.32
C THR A 557 15.13 -29.33 -6.10
N LEU A 558 14.57 -29.68 -7.26
CA LEU A 558 13.74 -28.77 -8.03
C LEU A 558 12.40 -28.56 -7.32
N LEU A 559 12.11 -27.32 -6.93
CA LEU A 559 10.82 -26.94 -6.36
C LEU A 559 9.81 -26.58 -7.44
N PHE A 560 10.28 -25.87 -8.50
CA PHE A 560 9.44 -25.39 -9.58
C PHE A 560 10.23 -25.18 -10.87
N ALA A 561 9.58 -25.40 -12.01
CA ALA A 561 10.10 -25.06 -13.34
C ALA A 561 8.97 -24.55 -14.26
N GLN A 562 9.23 -23.50 -15.03
CA GLN A 562 8.36 -22.99 -16.07
C GLN A 562 9.23 -22.67 -17.31
N PRO A 563 8.96 -23.24 -18.50
CA PRO A 563 8.02 -24.34 -18.73
C PRO A 563 8.40 -25.62 -17.99
N PRO A 564 7.42 -26.54 -17.73
CA PRO A 564 7.69 -27.77 -16.95
C PRO A 564 8.49 -28.78 -17.78
N GLN A 565 9.80 -28.58 -17.87
CA GLN A 565 10.73 -29.47 -18.58
C GLN A 565 11.93 -29.81 -17.68
N PRO A 566 11.88 -30.92 -16.92
CA PRO A 566 12.98 -31.31 -16.03
C PRO A 566 14.30 -31.57 -16.76
N GLU A 567 14.29 -31.82 -18.07
CA GLU A 567 15.47 -32.03 -18.89
C GLU A 567 16.35 -30.78 -19.02
N LEU A 568 15.78 -29.58 -18.81
CA LEU A 568 16.53 -28.33 -18.85
C LEU A 568 17.58 -28.23 -17.73
N LEU A 569 17.37 -28.89 -16.58
CA LEU A 569 18.34 -28.95 -15.48
C LEU A 569 19.65 -29.66 -15.85
N THR A 570 19.62 -30.56 -16.84
CA THR A 570 20.77 -31.39 -17.21
C THR A 570 21.48 -30.87 -18.46
N GLN A 571 20.85 -30.01 -19.23
CA GLN A 571 21.37 -29.54 -20.52
C GLN A 571 22.33 -28.34 -20.42
N GLY A 572 22.46 -27.71 -19.24
CA GLY A 572 23.32 -26.53 -19.05
C GLY A 572 22.88 -25.29 -19.83
N VAL A 573 21.58 -25.21 -20.18
CA VAL A 573 20.99 -24.10 -20.93
C VAL A 573 19.62 -23.74 -20.34
N LEU A 574 19.41 -22.47 -20.03
CA LEU A 574 18.08 -21.91 -19.75
C LEU A 574 17.39 -21.55 -21.06
N ALA A 575 16.24 -22.15 -21.30
CA ALA A 575 15.41 -21.83 -22.45
C ALA A 575 14.90 -20.37 -22.41
N PRO A 576 14.43 -19.80 -23.51
CA PRO A 576 13.71 -18.53 -23.52
C PRO A 576 12.51 -18.56 -22.55
N TYR A 577 12.27 -17.44 -21.83
CA TYR A 577 11.13 -17.25 -20.95
C TYR A 577 10.97 -18.37 -19.89
N CYS A 578 12.09 -18.71 -19.25
CA CYS A 578 12.19 -19.85 -18.35
C CYS A 578 12.55 -19.42 -16.93
N VAL A 579 12.05 -20.16 -15.94
CA VAL A 579 12.48 -20.05 -14.55
C VAL A 579 12.65 -21.45 -13.96
N LEU A 580 13.74 -21.63 -13.20
CA LEU A 580 14.00 -22.81 -12.38
C LEU A 580 14.18 -22.36 -10.94
N VAL A 581 13.45 -22.98 -10.03
CA VAL A 581 13.57 -22.73 -8.58
C VAL A 581 14.00 -24.00 -7.90
N SER A 582 15.12 -23.97 -7.22
CA SER A 582 15.70 -25.12 -6.57
C SER A 582 16.15 -24.84 -5.14
N LEU A 583 16.13 -25.87 -4.31
CA LEU A 583 16.54 -25.81 -2.91
C LEU A 583 17.60 -26.91 -2.65
N THR A 584 18.75 -26.49 -2.10
CA THR A 584 19.78 -27.40 -1.62
C THR A 584 19.68 -27.48 -0.10
N PRO A 585 19.52 -28.68 0.50
CA PRO A 585 19.48 -28.84 1.94
C PRO A 585 20.74 -28.30 2.62
N ALA A 586 20.61 -27.80 3.85
CA ALA A 586 21.77 -27.42 4.65
C ALA A 586 22.77 -28.59 4.77
N THR A 587 24.04 -28.30 4.56
CA THR A 587 25.09 -29.29 4.82
C THR A 587 25.11 -29.59 6.32
N PRO A 588 24.96 -30.86 6.76
CA PRO A 588 25.03 -31.19 8.17
C PRO A 588 26.38 -30.70 8.73
N LEU A 589 26.34 -29.89 9.79
CA LEU A 589 27.56 -29.58 10.53
C LEU A 589 28.13 -30.91 11.06
N HIS A 590 29.23 -31.35 10.52
CA HIS A 590 29.99 -32.47 11.11
C HIS A 590 30.34 -32.05 12.54
N PRO A 591 30.00 -32.85 13.57
CA PRO A 591 30.47 -32.55 14.92
C PRO A 591 31.99 -32.47 14.84
N VAL A 592 32.55 -31.33 15.21
CA VAL A 592 33.99 -31.19 15.41
C VAL A 592 34.37 -32.25 16.45
N ASN A 593 35.03 -33.30 16.01
CA ASN A 593 35.57 -34.31 16.90
C ASN A 593 36.45 -33.58 17.92
N GLY A 594 35.94 -33.45 19.13
CA GLY A 594 36.71 -32.92 20.25
C GLY A 594 37.94 -33.77 20.42
N GLU A 595 39.09 -33.23 20.04
CA GLU A 595 40.36 -33.74 20.50
C GLU A 595 40.36 -33.72 22.02
N ARG A 596 40.31 -34.89 22.62
CA ARG A 596 40.67 -35.08 24.04
C ARG A 596 42.15 -34.76 24.19
N LEU A 597 42.47 -33.70 24.86
CA LEU A 597 43.72 -33.55 25.61
C LEU A 597 43.56 -33.98 27.05
#